data_b25dbe64d45e5237d600dfe0b5d96af4
#
_entry.id   b25dbe64d45e5237d600dfe0b5d96af4
#
_cell.length_a   1.000
_cell.length_b   1.000
_cell.length_c   1.000
_cell.angle_alpha   90.00
_cell.angle_beta   90.00
_cell.angle_gamma   90.00
#
_symmetry.space_group_name_H-M   'P 1'
#
loop_
_entity.id
_entity.type
_entity.pdbx_description
1 polymer ?
#
loop_
_entity_poly.entity_id
_entity_poly.type
_entity_poly.pdbx_seq_one_letter_code
_entity_poly.pdbx_strand_id
1 'polypeptide(L)'
;YKVLISGDYKRVEDKTCKGYENKKCDIFITEATFGLPIFSHPFDKDEIKKLLESIIKNNQKPHLIGVYALGKCQRILSLLRDAGYDETIYLHGALMKITDYYVSEGVRIGKVKNTSDLNMSELKNQIILCPPSALHDKWSRKFKNPIKGIVSGWMNIRQRIKQKNIQLPLIISDHADWNDILLTTKENNPEKVLVTHGREEA
;
A
#
# COMPACT_ATOMS: atom_id res chain seq x y z
N TYR A 1 -20.70 29.33 6.24
CA TYR A 1 -20.35 28.16 5.41
C TYR A 1 -19.23 27.38 6.07
N LYS A 2 -19.42 26.05 6.16
CA LYS A 2 -18.38 25.10 6.58
C LYS A 2 -17.78 24.47 5.34
N VAL A 3 -16.48 24.67 5.14
CA VAL A 3 -15.73 24.06 4.03
C VAL A 3 -14.89 22.93 4.58
N LEU A 4 -15.04 21.73 4.04
CA LEU A 4 -14.21 20.57 4.36
C LEU A 4 -13.28 20.29 3.17
N ILE A 5 -11.98 20.24 3.43
CA ILE A 5 -10.95 19.86 2.46
C ILE A 5 -10.36 18.54 2.91
N SER A 6 -10.56 17.47 2.13
CA SER A 6 -10.14 16.13 2.55
C SER A 6 -8.62 15.91 2.47
N GLY A 7 -7.94 16.55 1.51
CA GLY A 7 -6.66 16.02 1.06
C GLY A 7 -6.84 14.57 0.56
N ASP A 8 -5.73 13.82 0.49
CA ASP A 8 -5.79 12.37 0.26
C ASP A 8 -6.29 11.67 1.53
N TYR A 9 -7.23 10.74 1.40
CA TYR A 9 -7.79 10.03 2.55
C TYR A 9 -8.19 8.59 2.21
N LYS A 10 -8.32 7.76 3.23
CA LYS A 10 -8.90 6.42 3.14
C LYS A 10 -9.86 6.19 4.32
N ARG A 11 -10.86 5.37 4.12
CA ARG A 11 -11.82 4.99 5.17
C ARG A 11 -11.47 3.67 5.84
N VAL A 12 -10.64 2.86 5.18
CA VAL A 12 -10.17 1.58 5.72
C VAL A 12 -9.35 1.82 6.98
N GLU A 13 -9.62 1.05 8.03
CA GLU A 13 -8.87 1.09 9.28
C GLU A 13 -7.39 0.79 9.03
N ASP A 14 -6.51 1.61 9.63
CA ASP A 14 -5.08 1.48 9.50
C ASP A 14 -4.41 1.82 10.84
N LYS A 15 -3.77 0.80 11.43
CA LYS A 15 -3.09 0.92 12.72
C LYS A 15 -1.84 1.82 12.68
N THR A 16 -1.44 2.27 11.50
CA THR A 16 -0.25 3.10 11.30
C THR A 16 -0.55 4.59 11.22
N CYS A 17 -1.83 4.97 11.25
CA CYS A 17 -2.26 6.35 11.24
C CYS A 17 -3.59 6.53 11.96
N LYS A 18 -3.95 7.79 12.23
CA LYS A 18 -5.26 8.13 12.77
C LYS A 18 -6.37 7.78 11.77
N GLY A 19 -7.47 7.21 12.29
CA GLY A 19 -8.62 6.84 11.48
C GLY A 19 -9.33 8.05 10.85
N TYR A 20 -10.09 7.79 9.80
CA TYR A 20 -10.94 8.77 9.15
C TYR A 20 -12.01 9.32 10.12
N GLU A 21 -12.20 10.63 10.11
CA GLU A 21 -13.26 11.30 10.87
C GLU A 21 -14.26 11.98 9.92
N ASN A 22 -15.53 11.59 10.00
CA ASN A 22 -16.58 12.22 9.21
C ASN A 22 -16.99 13.58 9.77
N LYS A 23 -17.21 14.60 8.91
CA LYS A 23 -17.63 15.95 9.30
C LYS A 23 -18.66 16.49 8.32
N LYS A 24 -19.81 16.95 8.84
CA LYS A 24 -20.81 17.68 8.07
C LYS A 24 -20.25 19.01 7.55
N CYS A 25 -20.52 19.35 6.29
CA CYS A 25 -20.07 20.59 5.68
C CYS A 25 -21.05 21.08 4.62
N ASP A 26 -20.94 22.35 4.25
CA ASP A 26 -21.72 22.96 3.16
C ASP A 26 -21.00 22.78 1.82
N ILE A 27 -19.65 22.84 1.84
CA ILE A 27 -18.81 22.64 0.67
C ILE A 27 -17.78 21.55 0.97
N PHE A 28 -17.74 20.51 0.14
CA PHE A 28 -16.75 19.42 0.25
C PHE A 28 -15.77 19.50 -0.92
N ILE A 29 -14.50 19.75 -0.61
CA ILE A 29 -13.39 19.72 -1.57
C ILE A 29 -12.66 18.39 -1.37
N THR A 30 -12.76 17.48 -2.33
CA THR A 30 -12.30 16.10 -2.19
C THR A 30 -11.36 15.67 -3.29
N GLU A 31 -10.51 14.68 -2.97
CA GLU A 31 -9.84 13.88 -3.98
C GLU A 31 -10.83 12.96 -4.71
N ALA A 32 -10.49 12.51 -5.90
CA ALA A 32 -11.15 11.44 -6.62
C ALA A 32 -10.13 10.65 -7.47
N THR A 33 -8.98 10.31 -6.87
CA THR A 33 -7.90 9.55 -7.52
C THR A 33 -8.43 8.23 -8.09
N PHE A 34 -9.35 7.59 -7.38
CA PHE A 34 -10.04 6.37 -7.77
C PHE A 34 -11.55 6.59 -7.97
N GLY A 35 -11.93 7.76 -8.51
CA GLY A 35 -13.30 8.20 -8.73
C GLY A 35 -14.02 7.53 -9.92
N LEU A 36 -13.77 6.24 -10.18
CA LEU A 36 -14.46 5.45 -11.19
C LEU A 36 -14.89 4.09 -10.63
N PRO A 37 -16.04 3.53 -11.04
CA PRO A 37 -16.56 2.25 -10.53
C PRO A 37 -15.58 1.07 -10.63
N ILE A 38 -14.67 1.10 -11.60
CA ILE A 38 -13.64 0.07 -11.78
C ILE A 38 -12.68 -0.01 -10.58
N PHE A 39 -12.60 1.04 -9.77
CA PHE A 39 -11.71 1.12 -8.62
C PHE A 39 -12.41 0.78 -7.30
N SER A 40 -13.27 -0.23 -7.29
CA SER A 40 -13.68 -0.89 -6.04
C SER A 40 -12.55 -1.79 -5.58
N HIS A 41 -11.94 -1.48 -4.44
CA HIS A 41 -10.77 -2.19 -3.94
C HIS A 41 -11.17 -3.40 -3.09
N PRO A 42 -10.42 -4.51 -3.15
CA PRO A 42 -10.63 -5.65 -2.27
C PRO A 42 -10.24 -5.31 -0.82
N PHE A 43 -10.61 -6.17 0.12
CA PHE A 43 -10.15 -6.03 1.50
C PHE A 43 -8.63 -6.25 1.61
N ASP A 44 -7.94 -5.44 2.40
CA ASP A 44 -6.50 -5.55 2.64
C ASP A 44 -6.08 -6.96 3.06
N LYS A 45 -6.87 -7.61 3.93
CA LYS A 45 -6.62 -8.98 4.40
C LYS A 45 -6.55 -10.01 3.27
N ASP A 46 -7.35 -9.83 2.22
CA ASP A 46 -7.37 -10.75 1.08
C ASP A 46 -6.12 -10.56 0.22
N GLU A 47 -5.65 -9.33 0.08
CA GLU A 47 -4.41 -9.03 -0.64
C GLU A 47 -3.16 -9.51 0.13
N ILE A 48 -3.16 -9.39 1.47
CA ILE A 48 -2.10 -9.97 2.31
C ILE A 48 -2.12 -11.50 2.24
N LYS A 49 -3.29 -12.13 2.29
CA LYS A 49 -3.43 -13.58 2.09
C LYS A 49 -2.84 -14.02 0.75
N LYS A 50 -3.12 -13.29 -0.33
CA LYS A 50 -2.57 -13.52 -1.67
C LYS A 50 -1.03 -13.42 -1.69
N LEU A 51 -0.44 -12.47 -0.94
CA LEU A 51 1.01 -12.40 -0.76
C LEU A 51 1.55 -13.64 -0.04
N LEU A 52 0.95 -14.04 1.07
CA LEU A 52 1.38 -15.20 1.86
C LEU A 52 1.24 -16.51 1.06
N GLU A 53 0.16 -16.69 0.31
CA GLU A 53 -0.01 -17.83 -0.59
C GLU A 53 1.06 -17.87 -1.70
N SER A 54 1.44 -16.69 -2.24
CA SER A 54 2.52 -16.60 -3.21
C SER A 54 3.87 -17.03 -2.62
N ILE A 55 4.14 -16.68 -1.36
CA ILE A 55 5.36 -17.07 -0.66
C ILE A 55 5.42 -18.60 -0.49
N ILE A 56 4.32 -19.21 -0.07
CA ILE A 56 4.23 -20.67 0.10
C ILE A 56 4.43 -21.37 -1.25
N LYS A 57 3.73 -20.91 -2.29
CA LYS A 57 3.81 -21.48 -3.65
C LYS A 57 5.19 -21.34 -4.29
N ASN A 58 5.88 -20.23 -4.01
CA ASN A 58 7.18 -19.90 -4.60
C ASN A 58 8.29 -19.88 -3.53
N ASN A 59 8.31 -20.85 -2.62
CA ASN A 59 9.17 -20.88 -1.44
C ASN A 59 10.69 -20.92 -1.72
N GLN A 60 11.11 -21.15 -2.97
CA GLN A 60 12.53 -21.11 -3.38
C GLN A 60 12.94 -19.74 -3.91
N LYS A 61 12.02 -18.77 -3.97
CA LYS A 61 12.28 -17.44 -4.55
C LYS A 61 12.05 -16.33 -3.52
N PRO A 62 12.87 -15.27 -3.52
CA PRO A 62 12.55 -14.07 -2.77
C PRO A 62 11.40 -13.32 -3.41
N HIS A 63 10.61 -12.62 -2.59
CA HIS A 63 9.54 -11.73 -3.02
C HIS A 63 10.00 -10.29 -2.87
N LEU A 64 10.20 -9.58 -3.99
CA LEU A 64 10.50 -8.15 -4.02
C LEU A 64 9.20 -7.37 -4.17
N ILE A 65 8.76 -6.70 -3.12
CA ILE A 65 7.48 -6.01 -3.07
C ILE A 65 7.72 -4.50 -3.07
N GLY A 66 7.29 -3.84 -4.14
CA GLY A 66 7.36 -2.39 -4.29
C GLY A 66 6.30 -1.69 -3.45
N VAL A 67 6.73 -0.85 -2.51
CA VAL A 67 5.89 -0.07 -1.59
C VAL A 67 6.41 1.36 -1.48
N TYR A 68 5.53 2.34 -1.33
CA TYR A 68 5.96 3.69 -1.00
C TYR A 68 6.54 3.75 0.41
N ALA A 69 7.58 4.57 0.60
CA ALA A 69 8.37 4.61 1.83
C ALA A 69 7.58 5.12 3.03
N LEU A 70 6.78 6.17 2.83
CA LEU A 70 5.95 6.76 3.87
C LEU A 70 4.55 6.12 3.86
N GLY A 71 4.11 5.64 4.99
CA GLY A 71 2.78 5.09 5.24
C GLY A 71 2.58 3.68 4.67
N LYS A 72 2.68 3.49 3.35
CA LYS A 72 2.42 2.19 2.69
C LYS A 72 3.32 1.06 3.20
N CYS A 73 4.61 1.30 3.32
CA CYS A 73 5.55 0.31 3.84
C CYS A 73 5.14 -0.15 5.24
N GLN A 74 4.87 0.78 6.15
CA GLN A 74 4.53 0.50 7.54
C GLN A 74 3.17 -0.18 7.67
N ARG A 75 2.20 0.23 6.86
CA ARG A 75 0.89 -0.43 6.77
C ARG A 75 1.03 -1.90 6.33
N ILE A 76 1.80 -2.19 5.30
CA ILE A 76 2.03 -3.57 4.85
C ILE A 76 2.73 -4.41 5.93
N LEU A 77 3.71 -3.85 6.62
CA LEU A 77 4.36 -4.51 7.75
C LEU A 77 3.34 -4.84 8.86
N SER A 78 2.53 -3.87 9.27
CA SER A 78 1.49 -4.07 10.29
C SER A 78 0.46 -5.13 9.87
N LEU A 79 -0.03 -5.08 8.63
CA LEU A 79 -0.99 -6.05 8.09
C LEU A 79 -0.41 -7.48 8.04
N LEU A 80 0.87 -7.64 7.71
CA LEU A 80 1.55 -8.94 7.74
C LEU A 80 1.62 -9.49 9.16
N ARG A 81 1.89 -8.65 10.17
CA ARG A 81 1.88 -9.07 11.59
C ARG A 81 0.48 -9.45 12.06
N ASP A 82 -0.54 -8.72 11.64
CA ASP A 82 -1.94 -9.07 11.94
C ASP A 82 -2.36 -10.41 11.30
N ALA A 83 -1.79 -10.74 10.14
CA ALA A 83 -1.98 -12.04 9.48
C ALA A 83 -1.12 -13.19 10.05
N GLY A 84 -0.35 -12.94 11.13
CA GLY A 84 0.47 -13.95 11.80
C GLY A 84 1.83 -14.22 11.13
N TYR A 85 2.27 -13.38 10.21
CA TYR A 85 3.60 -13.50 9.61
C TYR A 85 4.65 -12.83 10.52
N ASP A 86 5.32 -13.59 11.37
CA ASP A 86 6.27 -13.08 12.38
C ASP A 86 7.76 -13.22 11.96
N GLU A 87 8.01 -13.72 10.76
CA GLU A 87 9.37 -13.82 10.21
C GLU A 87 10.01 -12.46 9.95
N THR A 88 11.34 -12.44 9.85
CA THR A 88 12.08 -11.20 9.50
C THR A 88 11.73 -10.74 8.11
N ILE A 89 11.38 -9.45 7.97
CA ILE A 89 11.15 -8.79 6.68
C ILE A 89 12.34 -7.89 6.39
N TYR A 90 12.88 -7.98 5.17
CA TYR A 90 14.01 -7.15 4.77
C TYR A 90 13.54 -5.88 4.08
N LEU A 91 14.13 -4.75 4.46
CA LEU A 91 13.80 -3.45 3.90
C LEU A 91 14.97 -2.89 3.08
N HIS A 92 14.65 -2.33 1.93
CA HIS A 92 15.59 -1.47 1.23
C HIS A 92 16.02 -0.30 2.13
N GLY A 93 17.29 0.12 2.11
CA GLY A 93 17.80 1.19 2.98
C GLY A 93 16.97 2.47 3.00
N ALA A 94 16.36 2.84 1.88
CA ALA A 94 15.48 4.02 1.77
C ALA A 94 14.19 3.93 2.63
N LEU A 95 13.80 2.74 3.06
CA LEU A 95 12.62 2.53 3.90
C LEU A 95 12.94 2.53 5.40
N MET A 96 14.20 2.32 5.77
CA MET A 96 14.60 2.10 7.17
C MET A 96 14.29 3.29 8.08
N LYS A 97 14.84 4.46 7.78
CA LYS A 97 14.71 5.65 8.66
C LYS A 97 13.26 6.01 8.99
N ILE A 98 12.36 5.93 8.00
CA ILE A 98 10.93 6.21 8.22
C ILE A 98 10.31 5.07 9.04
N THR A 99 10.67 3.82 8.78
CA THR A 99 10.16 2.68 9.56
C THR A 99 10.60 2.74 11.01
N ASP A 100 11.86 3.13 11.29
CA ASP A 100 12.37 3.32 12.64
C ASP A 100 11.59 4.41 13.40
N TYR A 101 11.21 5.50 12.70
CA TYR A 101 10.34 6.53 13.27
C TYR A 101 8.98 5.95 13.69
N TYR A 102 8.32 5.15 12.82
CA TYR A 102 7.04 4.52 13.18
C TYR A 102 7.17 3.56 14.37
N VAL A 103 8.29 2.85 14.49
CA VAL A 103 8.58 2.01 15.67
C VAL A 103 8.70 2.86 16.92
N SER A 104 9.38 4.02 16.87
CA SER A 104 9.51 4.94 18.00
C SER A 104 8.17 5.55 18.44
N GLU A 105 7.21 5.68 17.52
CA GLU A 105 5.82 6.08 17.80
C GLU A 105 4.92 4.92 18.25
N GLY A 106 5.48 3.74 18.51
CA GLY A 106 4.76 2.59 19.07
C GLY A 106 4.00 1.73 18.05
N VAL A 107 4.21 1.94 16.76
CA VAL A 107 3.56 1.09 15.72
C VAL A 107 4.19 -0.30 15.72
N ARG A 108 3.35 -1.35 15.77
CA ARG A 108 3.78 -2.75 15.75
C ARG A 108 4.25 -3.17 14.36
N ILE A 109 5.53 -3.01 14.10
CA ILE A 109 6.19 -3.37 12.84
C ILE A 109 6.75 -4.81 12.86
N GLY A 110 7.17 -5.30 14.03
CA GLY A 110 7.82 -6.60 14.18
C GLY A 110 9.29 -6.60 13.72
N LYS A 111 9.83 -7.77 13.40
CA LYS A 111 11.26 -7.92 13.05
C LYS A 111 11.51 -7.43 11.63
N VAL A 112 12.32 -6.39 11.49
CA VAL A 112 12.81 -5.88 10.21
C VAL A 112 14.33 -5.78 10.21
N LYS A 113 14.96 -5.96 9.04
CA LYS A 113 16.40 -5.79 8.84
C LYS A 113 16.67 -5.04 7.52
N ASN A 114 17.81 -4.37 7.45
CA ASN A 114 18.25 -3.79 6.19
C ASN A 114 18.66 -4.89 5.19
N THR A 115 18.40 -4.68 3.91
CA THR A 115 18.87 -5.61 2.85
C THR A 115 20.39 -5.65 2.71
N SER A 116 21.15 -4.73 3.32
CA SER A 116 22.60 -4.84 3.45
C SER A 116 23.04 -6.01 4.30
N ASP A 117 22.20 -6.39 5.28
CA ASP A 117 22.48 -7.44 6.25
C ASP A 117 22.01 -8.81 5.77
N LEU A 118 21.43 -8.86 4.57
CA LEU A 118 20.91 -10.08 3.98
C LEU A 118 22.01 -10.93 3.38
N ASN A 119 22.14 -12.14 3.91
CA ASN A 119 23.01 -13.15 3.32
C ASN A 119 22.35 -13.69 2.02
N MET A 120 23.04 -13.57 0.89
CA MET A 120 22.52 -13.98 -0.43
C MET A 120 22.25 -15.50 -0.52
N SER A 121 22.81 -16.33 0.37
CA SER A 121 22.48 -17.75 0.47
C SER A 121 21.13 -18.02 1.14
N GLU A 122 20.59 -17.07 1.91
CA GLU A 122 19.35 -17.19 2.70
C GLU A 122 18.14 -16.51 2.01
N LEU A 123 18.25 -16.23 0.73
CA LEU A 123 17.22 -15.49 -0.04
C LEU A 123 15.90 -16.22 -0.22
N LYS A 124 15.88 -17.53 0.00
CA LYS A 124 14.67 -18.34 -0.21
C LYS A 124 13.59 -17.89 0.75
N ASN A 125 12.37 -17.78 0.24
CA ASN A 125 11.19 -17.48 1.04
C ASN A 125 11.18 -16.12 1.76
N GLN A 126 12.06 -15.18 1.39
CA GLN A 126 12.15 -13.87 2.05
C GLN A 126 11.21 -12.85 1.43
N ILE A 127 10.56 -12.06 2.29
CA ILE A 127 9.87 -10.83 1.88
C ILE A 127 10.88 -9.68 1.95
N ILE A 128 11.00 -8.96 0.84
CA ILE A 128 11.88 -7.80 0.71
C ILE A 128 11.02 -6.63 0.23
N LEU A 129 10.86 -5.61 1.07
CA LEU A 129 10.15 -4.39 0.70
C LEU A 129 11.14 -3.36 0.15
N CYS A 130 10.76 -2.69 -0.92
CA CYS A 130 11.58 -1.67 -1.57
C CYS A 130 10.72 -0.57 -2.22
N PRO A 131 11.26 0.62 -2.51
CA PRO A 131 10.56 1.58 -3.35
C PRO A 131 10.19 0.97 -4.70
N PRO A 132 9.05 1.32 -5.32
CA PRO A 132 8.63 0.75 -6.60
C PRO A 132 9.65 0.92 -7.73
N SER A 133 10.42 2.02 -7.72
CA SER A 133 11.52 2.27 -8.67
C SER A 133 12.64 1.25 -8.55
N ALA A 134 12.94 0.78 -7.33
CA ALA A 134 14.03 -0.17 -7.09
C ALA A 134 13.77 -1.56 -7.69
N LEU A 135 12.52 -1.91 -8.03
CA LEU A 135 12.20 -3.19 -8.70
C LEU A 135 12.85 -3.35 -10.08
N HIS A 136 13.20 -2.23 -10.74
CA HIS A 136 13.77 -2.21 -12.09
C HIS A 136 15.19 -1.64 -12.13
N ASP A 137 15.74 -1.28 -10.98
CA ASP A 137 17.04 -0.66 -10.82
C ASP A 137 18.18 -1.70 -10.70
N LYS A 138 19.43 -1.24 -10.75
CA LYS A 138 20.65 -2.06 -10.55
C LYS A 138 20.58 -2.83 -9.22
N TRP A 139 20.01 -2.23 -8.19
CA TRP A 139 19.85 -2.84 -6.87
C TRP A 139 19.09 -4.17 -6.92
N SER A 140 18.02 -4.27 -7.73
CA SER A 140 17.21 -5.50 -7.80
C SER A 140 17.90 -6.65 -8.52
N ARG A 141 18.94 -6.38 -9.34
CA ARG A 141 19.66 -7.39 -10.13
C ARG A 141 20.44 -8.40 -9.29
N LYS A 142 20.76 -8.06 -8.02
CA LYS A 142 21.40 -8.99 -7.10
C LYS A 142 20.50 -10.16 -6.68
N PHE A 143 19.19 -10.01 -6.82
CA PHE A 143 18.23 -11.06 -6.48
C PHE A 143 17.94 -11.95 -7.69
N LYS A 144 18.31 -13.22 -7.60
CA LYS A 144 18.11 -14.16 -8.71
C LYS A 144 16.64 -14.56 -8.82
N ASN A 145 16.03 -14.29 -9.98
CA ASN A 145 14.66 -14.70 -10.33
C ASN A 145 13.59 -14.43 -9.25
N PRO A 146 13.49 -13.20 -8.71
CA PRO A 146 12.55 -12.89 -7.66
C PRO A 146 11.11 -12.84 -8.19
N ILE A 147 10.13 -13.09 -7.32
CA ILE A 147 8.74 -12.70 -7.58
C ILE A 147 8.63 -11.20 -7.34
N LYS A 148 8.30 -10.43 -8.38
CA LYS A 148 8.11 -8.99 -8.28
C LYS A 148 6.66 -8.65 -8.05
N GLY A 149 6.38 -7.95 -6.95
CA GLY A 149 5.06 -7.41 -6.61
C GLY A 149 5.08 -5.89 -6.48
N ILE A 150 3.94 -5.26 -6.65
CA ILE A 150 3.71 -3.84 -6.31
C ILE A 150 2.41 -3.72 -5.51
N VAL A 151 2.45 -2.90 -4.46
CA VAL A 151 1.30 -2.54 -3.65
C VAL A 151 0.79 -1.16 -4.07
N SER A 152 -0.37 -1.11 -4.70
CA SER A 152 -1.00 0.15 -5.14
C SER A 152 -2.43 -0.08 -5.58
N GLY A 153 -3.35 0.87 -5.36
CA GLY A 153 -4.71 0.86 -5.90
C GLY A 153 -4.74 0.76 -7.43
N TRP A 154 -3.70 1.24 -8.12
CA TRP A 154 -3.55 1.13 -9.58
C TRP A 154 -3.30 -0.30 -10.07
N MET A 155 -3.03 -1.26 -9.20
CA MET A 155 -2.84 -2.67 -9.58
C MET A 155 -4.14 -3.37 -9.96
N ASN A 156 -5.26 -2.68 -9.95
CA ASN A 156 -6.51 -3.11 -10.57
C ASN A 156 -6.46 -3.05 -12.12
N ILE A 157 -5.54 -2.27 -12.71
CA ILE A 157 -5.46 -2.06 -14.16
C ILE A 157 -4.46 -3.04 -14.78
N ARG A 158 -4.95 -4.05 -15.52
CA ARG A 158 -4.14 -5.10 -16.17
C ARG A 158 -3.02 -4.55 -17.07
N GLN A 159 -3.27 -3.45 -17.78
CA GLN A 159 -2.25 -2.85 -18.65
C GLN A 159 -1.05 -2.35 -17.85
N ARG A 160 -1.26 -1.73 -16.67
CA ARG A 160 -0.17 -1.27 -15.79
C ARG A 160 0.65 -2.43 -15.24
N ILE A 161 0.00 -3.54 -14.89
CA ILE A 161 0.67 -4.78 -14.42
C ILE A 161 1.61 -5.29 -15.50
N LYS A 162 1.12 -5.41 -16.75
CA LYS A 162 1.92 -5.88 -17.90
C LYS A 162 3.10 -4.95 -18.20
N GLN A 163 2.87 -3.64 -18.28
CA GLN A 163 3.91 -2.65 -18.56
C GLN A 163 5.04 -2.67 -17.52
N LYS A 164 4.70 -2.92 -16.26
CA LYS A 164 5.67 -2.99 -15.16
C LYS A 164 6.22 -4.40 -14.92
N ASN A 165 5.86 -5.39 -15.73
CA ASN A 165 6.26 -6.79 -15.59
C ASN A 165 6.13 -7.30 -14.14
N ILE A 166 4.92 -7.12 -13.55
CA ILE A 166 4.61 -7.49 -12.18
C ILE A 166 3.91 -8.85 -12.16
N GLN A 167 4.47 -9.79 -11.38
CA GLN A 167 3.88 -11.11 -11.19
C GLN A 167 2.86 -11.15 -10.05
N LEU A 168 3.05 -10.28 -9.04
CA LEU A 168 2.18 -10.23 -7.86
C LEU A 168 1.63 -8.81 -7.67
N PRO A 169 0.54 -8.44 -8.37
CA PRO A 169 -0.16 -7.19 -8.12
C PRO A 169 -0.96 -7.30 -6.81
N LEU A 170 -0.76 -6.33 -5.90
CA LEU A 170 -1.46 -6.23 -4.63
C LEU A 170 -2.23 -4.90 -4.59
N ILE A 171 -3.56 -5.01 -4.46
CA ILE A 171 -4.45 -3.84 -4.53
C ILE A 171 -4.72 -3.34 -3.11
N ILE A 172 -3.80 -2.56 -2.56
CA ILE A 172 -3.95 -1.86 -1.28
C ILE A 172 -3.66 -0.38 -1.52
N SER A 173 -4.63 0.48 -1.22
CA SER A 173 -4.59 1.91 -1.49
C SER A 173 -4.54 2.75 -0.21
N ASP A 174 -3.85 3.90 -0.25
CA ASP A 174 -3.94 4.94 0.78
C ASP A 174 -4.93 6.04 0.42
N HIS A 175 -5.63 5.88 -0.71
CA HIS A 175 -6.71 6.73 -1.15
C HIS A 175 -8.05 6.01 -1.05
N ALA A 176 -9.11 6.77 -0.87
CA ALA A 176 -10.48 6.29 -0.95
C ALA A 176 -10.75 5.66 -2.32
N ASP A 177 -11.44 4.53 -2.34
CA ASP A 177 -11.93 3.92 -3.56
C ASP A 177 -13.25 4.57 -4.02
N TRP A 178 -13.82 4.08 -5.11
CA TRP A 178 -15.09 4.57 -5.63
C TRP A 178 -16.21 4.56 -4.57
N ASN A 179 -16.38 3.45 -3.86
CA ASN A 179 -17.44 3.30 -2.86
C ASN A 179 -17.21 4.22 -1.66
N ASP A 180 -15.98 4.35 -1.22
CA ASP A 180 -15.58 5.22 -0.11
C ASP A 180 -15.83 6.71 -0.45
N ILE A 181 -15.52 7.14 -1.68
CA ILE A 181 -15.78 8.52 -2.14
C ILE A 181 -17.28 8.82 -2.11
N LEU A 182 -18.11 7.92 -2.66
CA LEU A 182 -19.56 8.08 -2.66
C LEU A 182 -20.14 8.10 -1.25
N LEU A 183 -19.68 7.16 -0.39
CA LEU A 183 -20.13 7.07 1.00
C LEU A 183 -19.73 8.33 1.79
N THR A 184 -18.49 8.81 1.63
CA THR A 184 -18.00 10.02 2.27
C THR A 184 -18.83 11.24 1.86
N THR A 185 -19.09 11.40 0.56
CA THR A 185 -19.91 12.50 0.05
C THR A 185 -21.32 12.45 0.64
N LYS A 186 -21.94 11.28 0.65
CA LYS A 186 -23.28 11.09 1.24
C LYS A 186 -23.32 11.42 2.74
N GLU A 187 -22.32 10.98 3.49
CA GLU A 187 -22.26 11.19 4.94
C GLU A 187 -21.94 12.64 5.32
N ASN A 188 -21.08 13.33 4.57
CA ASN A 188 -20.77 14.74 4.77
C ASN A 188 -21.96 15.64 4.41
N ASN A 189 -22.86 15.17 3.51
CA ASN A 189 -24.07 15.84 3.05
C ASN A 189 -23.85 17.30 2.63
N PRO A 190 -22.89 17.60 1.75
CA PRO A 190 -22.61 18.96 1.32
C PRO A 190 -23.66 19.46 0.30
N GLU A 191 -23.84 20.79 0.23
CA GLU A 191 -24.59 21.44 -0.85
C GLU A 191 -23.79 21.45 -2.17
N LYS A 192 -22.45 21.49 -2.06
CA LYS A 192 -21.54 21.52 -3.20
C LYS A 192 -20.32 20.64 -2.99
N VAL A 193 -19.98 19.87 -4.03
CA VAL A 193 -18.75 19.06 -4.10
C VAL A 193 -17.82 19.63 -5.16
N LEU A 194 -16.55 19.78 -4.80
CA LEU A 194 -15.46 20.16 -5.72
C LEU A 194 -14.39 19.06 -5.72
N VAL A 195 -13.98 18.63 -6.89
CA VAL A 195 -12.95 17.58 -7.06
C VAL A 195 -11.59 18.21 -7.35
N THR A 196 -10.55 17.85 -6.61
CA THR A 196 -9.18 18.39 -6.78
C THR A 196 -8.24 17.42 -7.50
N HIS A 197 -8.36 16.12 -7.26
CA HIS A 197 -7.57 15.05 -7.88
C HIS A 197 -8.52 14.04 -8.48
N GLY A 198 -8.39 13.76 -9.75
CA GLY A 198 -9.30 12.92 -10.51
C GLY A 198 -9.83 13.66 -11.75
N ARG A 199 -10.75 13.05 -12.45
CA ARG A 199 -11.46 13.66 -13.58
C ARG A 199 -12.87 14.03 -13.14
N GLU A 200 -13.27 15.27 -13.40
CA GLU A 200 -14.63 15.75 -13.12
C GLU A 200 -15.71 14.96 -13.89
N GLU A 201 -15.31 14.34 -15.01
CA GLU A 201 -16.17 13.51 -15.87
C GLU A 201 -16.43 12.10 -15.30
N ALA A 202 -15.80 11.74 -14.20
CA ALA A 202 -15.99 10.48 -13.48
C ALA A 202 -16.99 10.69 -12.36
#